data_8e2ef23f89b9a48f164f0c11e65197d7
#
_entry.id   8e2ef23f89b9a48f164f0c11e65197d7
#
_cell.length_a   1.000
_cell.length_b   1.000
_cell.length_c   1.000
_cell.angle_alpha   90.00
_cell.angle_beta   90.00
_cell.angle_gamma   90.00
#
_symmetry.space_group_name_H-M   'P 1'
#
loop_
_entity.id
_entity.type
_entity.pdbx_description
1 polymer ?
#
loop_
_entity_poly.entity_id
_entity_poly.type
_entity_poly.pdbx_seq_one_letter_code
_entity_poly.pdbx_strand_id
1 'polypeptide(L)'
;MVNVCVVSPESGETTQTFTILTVPANKLCAEIHNGGKNPFRMPLIIGREKEAAWLDHELSKPDIKQFFQPFDTGRMDARQVSGDFLKKSPDDASIIKFVPSPEYGVLLPSL
;
A
#
# COMPACT_ATOMS: atom_id res chain seq x y z
N MET A 1 -4.74 2.00 5.72
CA MET A 1 -5.02 1.01 6.76
C MET A 1 -6.33 1.35 7.44
N VAL A 2 -7.20 0.39 7.61
CA VAL A 2 -8.47 0.55 8.32
C VAL A 2 -8.37 -0.20 9.64
N ASN A 3 -8.68 0.50 10.72
CA ASN A 3 -8.73 -0.09 12.06
C ASN A 3 -10.19 -0.32 12.43
N VAL A 4 -10.53 -1.55 12.83
CA VAL A 4 -11.86 -1.93 13.23
C VAL A 4 -11.82 -2.42 14.67
N CYS A 5 -12.70 -1.87 15.48
CA CYS A 5 -12.89 -2.30 16.85
C CYS A 5 -14.18 -3.14 16.94
N VAL A 6 -14.04 -4.37 17.34
CA VAL A 6 -15.17 -5.30 17.47
C VAL A 6 -15.35 -5.68 18.93
N VAL A 7 -16.57 -5.56 19.43
CA VAL A 7 -16.93 -5.97 20.79
C VAL A 7 -17.61 -7.32 20.71
N SER A 8 -17.09 -8.32 21.43
CA SER A 8 -17.73 -9.62 21.52
C SER A 8 -19.05 -9.52 22.27
N PRO A 9 -20.17 -9.95 21.70
CA PRO A 9 -21.45 -9.91 22.38
C PRO A 9 -21.54 -10.88 23.57
N GLU A 10 -20.70 -11.91 23.60
CA GLU A 10 -20.71 -12.92 24.66
C GLU A 10 -19.87 -12.52 25.88
N SER A 11 -18.68 -11.98 25.65
CA SER A 11 -17.72 -11.67 26.72
C SER A 11 -17.61 -10.19 27.04
N GLY A 12 -18.08 -9.31 26.15
CA GLY A 12 -17.85 -7.87 26.23
C GLY A 12 -16.42 -7.46 25.89
N GLU A 13 -15.56 -8.41 25.50
CA GLU A 13 -14.19 -8.11 25.12
C GLU A 13 -14.14 -7.31 23.83
N THR A 14 -13.22 -6.33 23.78
CA THR A 14 -12.96 -5.52 22.61
C THR A 14 -11.74 -6.05 21.90
N THR A 15 -11.90 -6.39 20.61
CA THR A 15 -10.81 -6.80 19.75
C THR A 15 -10.55 -5.71 18.70
N GLN A 16 -9.30 -5.30 18.58
CA GLN A 16 -8.89 -4.38 17.53
C GLN A 16 -8.27 -5.15 16.37
N THR A 17 -8.76 -4.91 15.20
CA THR A 17 -8.25 -5.51 13.98
C THR A 17 -7.98 -4.42 12.94
N PHE A 18 -7.17 -4.74 11.95
CA PHE A 18 -6.94 -3.83 10.84
C PHE A 18 -6.84 -4.60 9.53
N THR A 19 -7.07 -3.91 8.45
CA THR A 19 -6.86 -4.45 7.11
C THR A 19 -6.25 -3.37 6.21
N ILE A 20 -5.59 -3.83 5.16
CA ILE A 20 -5.10 -2.94 4.11
C ILE A 20 -6.04 -3.09 2.92
N LEU A 21 -6.67 -1.99 2.54
CA LEU A 21 -7.50 -1.95 1.35
C LEU A 21 -6.62 -1.89 0.11
N THR A 22 -7.03 -2.55 -0.94
CA THR A 22 -6.33 -2.51 -2.23
C THR A 22 -7.24 -1.93 -3.31
N VAL A 23 -6.61 -1.33 -4.30
CA VAL A 23 -7.25 -0.77 -5.48
C VAL A 23 -6.51 -1.26 -6.74
N PRO A 24 -7.07 -1.09 -7.94
CA PRO A 24 -6.32 -1.35 -9.16
C PRO A 24 -5.02 -0.56 -9.18
N ALA A 25 -3.94 -1.20 -9.64
CA ALA A 25 -2.63 -0.59 -9.68
C ALA A 25 -2.58 0.60 -10.63
N ASN A 26 -1.85 1.65 -10.24
CA ASN A 26 -1.44 2.68 -11.16
C ASN A 26 -0.38 2.13 -12.14
N LYS A 27 0.06 2.97 -13.08
CA LYS A 27 1.00 2.54 -14.10
C LYS A 27 2.29 1.95 -13.54
N LEU A 28 2.88 2.59 -12.53
CA LEU A 28 4.11 2.12 -11.90
C LEU A 28 3.90 0.79 -11.17
N CYS A 29 2.88 0.70 -10.33
CA CYS A 29 2.60 -0.52 -9.57
C CYS A 29 2.16 -1.67 -10.47
N ALA A 30 1.52 -1.40 -11.61
CA ALA A 30 1.15 -2.42 -12.57
C ALA A 30 2.38 -3.08 -13.23
N GLU A 31 3.44 -2.33 -13.43
CA GLU A 31 4.70 -2.88 -13.94
C GLU A 31 5.43 -3.74 -12.90
N ILE A 32 5.30 -3.40 -11.62
CA ILE A 32 5.97 -4.09 -10.52
C ILE A 32 5.17 -5.31 -10.09
N HIS A 33 3.87 -5.16 -9.89
CA HIS A 33 2.98 -6.22 -9.41
C HIS A 33 2.17 -6.81 -10.56
N ASN A 34 2.84 -7.53 -11.43
CA ASN A 34 2.27 -8.06 -12.67
C ASN A 34 2.12 -9.58 -12.69
N GLY A 35 2.27 -10.25 -11.57
CA GLY A 35 2.16 -11.70 -11.46
C GLY A 35 1.41 -12.16 -10.21
N GLY A 36 1.34 -13.48 -10.03
CA GLY A 36 0.64 -14.08 -8.91
C GLY A 36 -0.87 -14.24 -9.14
N LYS A 37 -1.61 -14.51 -8.08
CA LYS A 37 -3.07 -14.78 -8.17
C LYS A 37 -3.90 -13.52 -8.39
N ASN A 38 -3.45 -12.39 -7.88
CA ASN A 38 -4.15 -11.10 -7.97
C ASN A 38 -3.21 -10.02 -8.48
N PRO A 39 -2.80 -10.09 -9.76
CA PRO A 39 -1.89 -9.09 -10.30
C PRO A 39 -2.56 -7.73 -10.47
N PHE A 40 -1.76 -6.71 -10.70
CA PHE A 40 -2.22 -5.36 -11.00
C PHE A 40 -3.05 -4.73 -9.89
N ARG A 41 -2.63 -4.97 -8.65
CA ARG A 41 -3.22 -4.35 -7.46
C ARG A 41 -2.17 -3.53 -6.73
N MET A 42 -2.62 -2.53 -5.99
CA MET A 42 -1.78 -1.74 -5.11
C MET A 42 -2.53 -1.41 -3.82
N PRO A 43 -1.85 -1.15 -2.71
CA PRO A 43 -2.52 -0.63 -1.52
C PRO A 43 -3.22 0.69 -1.81
N LEU A 44 -4.34 0.93 -1.13
CA LEU A 44 -4.97 2.25 -1.13
C LEU A 44 -4.08 3.21 -0.36
N ILE A 45 -3.58 4.23 -1.05
CA ILE A 45 -2.75 5.28 -0.46
C ILE A 45 -3.55 6.57 -0.43
N ILE A 46 -3.66 7.16 0.75
CA ILE A 46 -4.33 8.44 0.95
C ILE A 46 -3.28 9.54 1.02
N GLY A 47 -3.36 10.50 0.11
CA GLY A 47 -2.48 11.66 0.15
C GLY A 47 -2.73 12.50 1.42
N ARG A 48 -1.71 13.19 1.91
CA ARG A 48 -1.80 14.01 3.14
C ARG A 48 -2.92 15.02 3.08
N GLU A 49 -3.18 15.59 1.92
CA GLU A 49 -4.24 16.56 1.69
C GLU A 49 -5.65 15.99 1.89
N LYS A 50 -5.78 14.68 1.92
CA LYS A 50 -7.07 13.97 2.08
C LYS A 50 -7.19 13.22 3.40
N GLU A 51 -6.17 13.21 4.24
CA GLU A 51 -6.18 12.45 5.49
C GLU A 51 -7.30 12.88 6.42
N ALA A 52 -7.50 14.17 6.61
CA ALA A 52 -8.57 14.69 7.48
C ALA A 52 -9.96 14.27 6.97
N ALA A 53 -10.17 14.32 5.67
CA ALA A 53 -11.43 13.87 5.07
C ALA A 53 -11.63 12.36 5.22
N TRP A 54 -10.57 11.57 5.09
CA TRP A 54 -10.63 10.12 5.29
C TRP A 54 -11.03 9.75 6.72
N LEU A 55 -10.60 10.53 7.70
CA LEU A 55 -10.88 10.29 9.12
C LEU A 55 -12.21 10.87 9.60
N ASP A 56 -12.97 11.50 8.73
CA ASP A 56 -14.30 12.05 9.06
C ASP A 56 -15.28 10.91 9.34
N HIS A 57 -15.85 10.89 10.54
CA HIS A 57 -16.79 9.87 10.97
C HIS A 57 -18.17 9.95 10.29
N GLU A 58 -18.47 11.04 9.63
CA GLU A 58 -19.77 11.28 9.00
C GLU A 58 -19.77 10.96 7.49
N LEU A 59 -18.69 10.35 6.98
CA LEU A 59 -18.62 9.97 5.59
C LEU A 59 -19.70 8.94 5.22
N SER A 60 -20.44 9.23 4.17
CA SER A 60 -21.36 8.26 3.56
C SER A 60 -20.56 7.20 2.77
N LYS A 61 -21.21 6.07 2.44
CA LYS A 61 -20.58 5.05 1.59
C LYS A 61 -20.11 5.61 0.22
N PRO A 62 -20.89 6.44 -0.50
CA PRO A 62 -20.40 7.06 -1.72
C PRO A 62 -19.17 7.94 -1.51
N ASP A 63 -19.13 8.68 -0.40
CA ASP A 63 -17.97 9.53 -0.07
C ASP A 63 -16.71 8.70 0.15
N ILE A 64 -16.83 7.58 0.87
CA ILE A 64 -15.72 6.65 1.09
C ILE A 64 -15.21 6.08 -0.22
N LYS A 65 -16.10 5.71 -1.13
CA LYS A 65 -15.73 5.15 -2.43
C LYS A 65 -14.92 6.12 -3.30
N GLN A 66 -15.08 7.41 -3.13
CA GLN A 66 -14.31 8.41 -3.85
C GLN A 66 -12.80 8.34 -3.55
N PHE A 67 -12.43 7.79 -2.39
CA PHE A 67 -11.03 7.59 -2.04
C PHE A 67 -10.40 6.37 -2.74
N PHE A 68 -11.21 5.46 -3.29
CA PHE A 68 -10.75 4.20 -3.87
C PHE A 68 -10.19 4.41 -5.29
N GLN A 69 -9.17 5.23 -5.37
CA GLN A 69 -8.47 5.56 -6.61
C GLN A 69 -7.00 5.18 -6.50
N PRO A 70 -6.37 4.72 -7.58
CA PRO A 70 -4.93 4.54 -7.60
C PRO A 70 -4.22 5.84 -7.25
N PHE A 71 -3.15 5.72 -6.47
CA PHE A 71 -2.34 6.90 -6.14
C PHE A 71 -1.66 7.44 -7.41
N ASP A 72 -1.45 8.75 -7.47
CA ASP A 72 -0.83 9.40 -8.62
C ASP A 72 0.59 8.87 -8.83
N THR A 73 0.84 8.28 -10.00
CA THR A 73 2.15 7.75 -10.38
C THR A 73 3.25 8.82 -10.29
N GLY A 74 2.93 10.06 -10.64
CA GLY A 74 3.88 11.16 -10.58
C GLY A 74 4.36 11.54 -9.18
N ARG A 75 3.68 11.04 -8.15
CA ARG A 75 4.04 11.23 -6.74
C ARG A 75 4.74 10.02 -6.12
N MET A 76 5.06 9.02 -6.92
CA MET A 76 5.68 7.78 -6.47
C MET A 76 7.02 7.57 -7.15
N ASP A 77 7.87 6.86 -6.45
CA ASP A 77 9.15 6.41 -6.96
C ASP A 77 9.35 4.94 -6.58
N ALA A 78 10.14 4.23 -7.34
CA ALA A 78 10.43 2.84 -7.08
C ALA A 78 11.90 2.53 -7.31
N ARG A 79 12.45 1.69 -6.44
CA ARG A 79 13.80 1.16 -6.60
C ARG A 79 13.80 -0.31 -6.27
N GLN A 80 14.60 -1.06 -6.98
CA GLN A 80 14.78 -2.46 -6.69
C GLN A 80 15.75 -2.66 -5.52
N VAL A 81 15.40 -3.60 -4.66
CA VAL A 81 16.25 -4.01 -3.54
C VAL A 81 16.58 -5.51 -3.68
N SER A 82 17.61 -5.98 -2.95
CA SER A 82 17.96 -7.39 -2.94
C SER A 82 16.84 -8.25 -2.37
N GLY A 83 16.60 -9.43 -2.96
CA GLY A 83 15.69 -10.43 -2.41
C GLY A 83 16.11 -10.98 -1.05
N ASP A 84 17.33 -10.73 -0.61
CA ASP A 84 17.85 -11.17 0.68
C ASP A 84 17.20 -10.47 1.88
N PHE A 85 16.39 -9.44 1.64
CA PHE A 85 15.77 -8.67 2.72
C PHE A 85 14.95 -9.55 3.68
N LEU A 86 14.37 -10.64 3.19
CA LEU A 86 13.61 -11.59 4.01
C LEU A 86 14.46 -12.35 5.02
N LYS A 87 15.77 -12.43 4.79
CA LYS A 87 16.74 -13.11 5.66
C LYS A 87 17.40 -12.18 6.66
N LYS A 88 17.16 -10.89 6.55
CA LYS A 88 17.80 -9.86 7.38
C LYS A 88 16.85 -9.37 8.45
N SER A 89 17.42 -8.78 9.51
CA SER A 89 16.64 -8.08 10.52
C SER A 89 15.86 -6.93 9.88
N PRO A 90 14.60 -6.67 10.27
CA PRO A 90 13.85 -5.52 9.79
C PRO A 90 14.54 -4.17 10.01
N ASP A 91 15.45 -4.10 10.99
CA ASP A 91 16.18 -2.87 11.32
C ASP A 91 17.48 -2.72 10.51
N ASP A 92 17.81 -3.70 9.67
CA ASP A 92 19.04 -3.64 8.87
C ASP A 92 18.86 -2.64 7.72
N ALA A 93 19.58 -1.52 7.78
CA ALA A 93 19.47 -0.46 6.78
C ALA A 93 19.90 -0.91 5.37
N SER A 94 20.67 -1.98 5.25
CA SER A 94 21.10 -2.49 3.94
C SER A 94 19.95 -3.07 3.11
N ILE A 95 18.81 -3.39 3.72
CA ILE A 95 17.65 -3.95 3.00
C ILE A 95 17.05 -2.98 1.99
N ILE A 96 17.25 -1.68 2.18
CA ILE A 96 16.74 -0.65 1.25
C ILE A 96 17.78 -0.21 0.23
N LYS A 97 18.95 -0.86 0.22
CA LYS A 97 19.99 -0.54 -0.75
C LYS A 97 19.54 -0.90 -2.16
N PHE A 98 19.67 0.05 -3.08
CA PHE A 98 19.36 -0.17 -4.48
C PHE A 98 20.26 -1.28 -5.09
N VAL A 99 19.62 -2.20 -5.80
CA VAL A 99 20.29 -3.26 -6.53
C VAL A 99 19.78 -3.23 -7.98
N PRO A 100 20.62 -2.92 -8.96
CA PRO A 100 20.19 -2.95 -10.36
C PRO A 100 19.85 -4.39 -10.78
N SER A 101 18.77 -4.54 -11.53
CA SER A 101 18.40 -5.82 -12.12
C SER A 101 18.67 -5.80 -13.61
N PRO A 102 19.37 -6.83 -14.10
CA PRO A 102 19.57 -6.95 -15.55
C PRO A 102 18.29 -7.22 -16.33
N GLU A 103 17.26 -7.80 -15.68
CA GLU A 103 16.01 -8.17 -16.35
C GLU A 103 15.08 -6.99 -16.59
N TYR A 104 15.07 -6.03 -15.70
CA TYR A 104 14.12 -4.92 -15.74
C TYR A 104 14.74 -3.59 -16.12
N GLY A 105 16.04 -3.61 -16.46
CA GLY A 105 16.75 -2.37 -16.63
C GLY A 105 16.69 -1.56 -15.34
N VAL A 106 16.94 -0.32 -15.43
CA VAL A 106 16.72 0.57 -14.32
C VAL A 106 15.26 0.94 -14.37
N LEU A 107 14.43 0.36 -13.47
CA LEU A 107 13.15 0.96 -13.15
C LEU A 107 13.47 2.30 -12.53
N LEU A 108 13.60 3.25 -13.38
CA LEU A 108 14.05 4.50 -12.94
C LEU A 108 13.01 5.37 -12.55
N PRO A 109 13.35 5.97 -11.53
CA PRO A 109 12.75 7.18 -11.09
C PRO A 109 13.10 8.35 -11.98
N SER A 110 13.14 8.18 -13.22
CA SER A 110 13.14 9.32 -14.11
C SER A 110 11.74 9.78 -14.34
N LEU A 111 11.12 9.74 -13.32
CA LEU A 111 9.74 10.06 -13.25
C LEU A 111 9.58 11.57 -13.10
#